data_2e65771c9066c94387212e89cada173a
#
_entry.id   2e65771c9066c94387212e89cada173a
#
_cell.length_a   1.000
_cell.length_b   1.000
_cell.length_c   1.000
_cell.angle_alpha   90.00
_cell.angle_beta   90.00
_cell.angle_gamma   90.00
#
_symmetry.space_group_name_H-M   'P 1'
#
loop_
_entity.id
_entity.type
_entity.pdbx_description
1 polymer ?
#
loop_
_entity_poly.entity_id
_entity_poly.type
_entity_poly.pdbx_seq_one_letter_code
_entity_poly.pdbx_strand_id
1 'polypeptide(L)'
;MPRKKAPEIKKTIDPNVVGLKAEVISQPITETLEQNYMPYAMSVIVSRAIPEIDGFKPSHRKLLYTMYKMNLLSGGRTKSANIVGQTMRLNPHGDAAIYETMVRLSKGYGALLTPFVDSKGNFGRVFSRDMSCLLYTSPSPRDCS
;
A
#
# COMPACT_ATOMS: atom_id res chain seq x y z
N MET A 1 25.33 1.02 -40.66
CA MET A 1 26.13 0.64 -39.49
C MET A 1 25.99 -0.86 -39.25
N PRO A 2 27.08 -1.64 -39.16
CA PRO A 2 26.99 -3.08 -38.99
C PRO A 2 26.49 -3.39 -37.56
N ARG A 3 25.48 -4.26 -37.48
CA ARG A 3 24.96 -4.79 -36.18
C ARG A 3 26.11 -5.54 -35.48
N LYS A 4 26.46 -5.12 -34.27
CA LYS A 4 27.37 -5.87 -33.40
C LYS A 4 26.75 -7.25 -33.14
N LYS A 5 27.52 -8.31 -33.44
CA LYS A 5 27.12 -9.69 -33.07
C LYS A 5 26.93 -9.75 -31.56
N ALA A 6 25.82 -10.34 -31.12
CA ALA A 6 25.57 -10.64 -29.71
C ALA A 6 26.74 -11.53 -29.17
N PRO A 7 27.18 -11.31 -27.93
CA PRO A 7 28.22 -12.10 -27.32
C PRO A 7 27.76 -13.57 -27.23
N GLU A 8 28.62 -14.48 -27.64
CA GLU A 8 28.39 -15.92 -27.45
C GLU A 8 28.30 -16.26 -25.98
N ILE A 9 27.15 -16.77 -25.57
CA ILE A 9 26.87 -17.18 -24.18
C ILE A 9 27.63 -18.47 -23.92
N LYS A 10 28.72 -18.44 -23.15
CA LYS A 10 29.39 -19.62 -22.66
C LYS A 10 28.56 -20.27 -21.58
N LYS A 11 28.06 -21.49 -21.85
CA LYS A 11 27.35 -22.33 -20.89
C LYS A 11 28.33 -22.90 -19.88
N THR A 12 28.43 -22.31 -18.71
CA THR A 12 29.20 -22.89 -17.58
C THR A 12 28.21 -23.54 -16.62
N ILE A 13 28.33 -24.86 -16.45
CA ILE A 13 27.53 -25.59 -15.45
C ILE A 13 28.32 -25.50 -14.14
N ASP A 14 27.70 -24.91 -13.10
CA ASP A 14 28.29 -24.82 -11.78
C ASP A 14 28.21 -26.21 -11.10
N PRO A 15 29.36 -26.82 -10.72
CA PRO A 15 29.40 -28.17 -10.18
C PRO A 15 28.74 -28.33 -8.80
N ASN A 16 28.40 -27.22 -8.13
CA ASN A 16 27.76 -27.22 -6.81
C ASN A 16 26.24 -27.39 -6.84
N VAL A 17 25.62 -27.39 -8.02
CA VAL A 17 24.18 -27.59 -8.18
C VAL A 17 23.87 -29.06 -8.42
N VAL A 18 24.04 -29.86 -7.38
CA VAL A 18 23.75 -31.30 -7.44
C VAL A 18 22.22 -31.50 -7.43
N GLY A 19 21.67 -31.99 -8.54
CA GLY A 19 20.30 -32.47 -8.66
C GLY A 19 19.30 -31.52 -9.36
N LEU A 20 19.66 -30.30 -9.70
CA LEU A 20 18.83 -29.43 -10.54
C LEU A 20 19.36 -29.46 -11.99
N LYS A 21 18.58 -29.99 -12.92
CA LYS A 21 18.82 -29.87 -14.36
C LYS A 21 18.49 -28.43 -14.80
N ALA A 22 19.18 -27.44 -14.22
CA ALA A 22 19.02 -26.06 -14.59
C ALA A 22 20.16 -25.62 -15.51
N GLU A 23 19.81 -25.00 -16.61
CA GLU A 23 20.81 -24.42 -17.54
C GLU A 23 21.23 -23.05 -16.93
N VAL A 24 22.52 -22.94 -16.63
CA VAL A 24 23.11 -21.69 -16.15
C VAL A 24 23.43 -20.79 -17.34
N ILE A 25 22.75 -19.67 -17.44
CA ILE A 25 22.96 -18.68 -18.49
C ILE A 25 23.79 -17.52 -17.90
N SER A 26 24.92 -17.21 -18.53
CA SER A 26 25.71 -16.03 -18.19
C SER A 26 25.10 -14.81 -18.87
N GLN A 27 24.59 -13.88 -18.09
CA GLN A 27 23.92 -12.67 -18.57
C GLN A 27 24.56 -11.43 -17.93
N PRO A 28 24.73 -10.31 -18.68
CA PRO A 28 25.18 -9.05 -18.11
C PRO A 28 24.22 -8.55 -17.03
N ILE A 29 24.75 -7.99 -15.96
CA ILE A 29 23.93 -7.47 -14.85
C ILE A 29 22.97 -6.38 -15.28
N THR A 30 23.35 -5.57 -16.26
CA THR A 30 22.51 -4.52 -16.85
C THR A 30 21.24 -5.10 -17.45
N GLU A 31 21.38 -6.15 -18.25
CA GLU A 31 20.26 -6.83 -18.90
C GLU A 31 19.36 -7.53 -17.86
N THR A 32 19.96 -8.14 -16.84
CA THR A 32 19.23 -8.75 -15.72
C THR A 32 18.41 -7.70 -14.94
N LEU A 33 19.00 -6.53 -14.71
CA LEU A 33 18.29 -5.43 -14.04
C LEU A 33 17.15 -4.90 -14.90
N GLU A 34 17.34 -4.70 -16.19
CA GLU A 34 16.28 -4.26 -17.09
C GLU A 34 15.12 -5.25 -17.13
N GLN A 35 15.40 -6.54 -17.25
CA GLN A 35 14.35 -7.55 -17.34
C GLN A 35 13.60 -7.79 -16.03
N ASN A 36 14.29 -7.77 -14.90
CA ASN A 36 13.69 -8.13 -13.60
C ASN A 36 13.29 -6.93 -12.75
N TYR A 37 14.06 -5.84 -12.77
CA TYR A 37 13.79 -4.68 -11.94
C TYR A 37 12.78 -3.72 -12.55
N MET A 38 12.80 -3.54 -13.87
CA MET A 38 11.86 -2.62 -14.53
C MET A 38 10.39 -3.01 -14.34
N PRO A 39 9.98 -4.28 -14.47
CA PRO A 39 8.60 -4.67 -14.18
C PRO A 39 8.20 -4.39 -12.72
N TYR A 40 9.12 -4.60 -11.77
CA TYR A 40 8.89 -4.25 -10.37
C TYR A 40 8.72 -2.76 -10.17
N ALA A 41 9.62 -1.93 -10.71
CA ALA A 41 9.55 -0.48 -10.62
C ALA A 41 8.24 0.06 -11.23
N MET A 42 7.85 -0.42 -12.41
CA MET A 42 6.59 -0.06 -13.04
C MET A 42 5.38 -0.46 -12.22
N SER A 43 5.39 -1.64 -11.62
CA SER A 43 4.30 -2.09 -10.76
C SER A 43 4.14 -1.19 -9.52
N VAL A 44 5.25 -0.78 -8.90
CA VAL A 44 5.22 0.15 -7.76
C VAL A 44 4.71 1.52 -8.15
N ILE A 45 5.14 2.04 -9.30
CA ILE A 45 4.68 3.33 -9.82
C ILE A 45 3.16 3.31 -10.01
N VAL A 46 2.65 2.34 -10.75
CA VAL A 46 1.23 2.26 -11.13
C VAL A 46 0.33 1.90 -9.95
N SER A 47 0.73 0.93 -9.13
CA SER A 47 -0.15 0.37 -8.09
C SER A 47 -0.02 1.01 -6.70
N ARG A 48 0.99 1.84 -6.47
CA ARG A 48 1.27 2.35 -5.13
C ARG A 48 1.63 3.83 -5.07
N ALA A 49 2.55 4.32 -5.92
CA ALA A 49 3.18 5.62 -5.74
C ALA A 49 2.37 6.77 -6.33
N ILE A 50 1.85 6.61 -7.54
CA ILE A 50 1.19 7.68 -8.29
C ILE A 50 -0.31 7.67 -8.00
N PRO A 51 -0.88 8.83 -7.61
CA PRO A 51 -2.33 8.98 -7.53
C PRO A 51 -2.94 9.03 -8.94
N GLU A 52 -4.18 8.60 -9.07
CA GLU A 52 -4.94 8.79 -10.29
C GLU A 52 -5.41 10.24 -10.45
N ILE A 53 -6.14 10.53 -11.54
CA ILE A 53 -6.62 11.88 -11.87
C ILE A 53 -7.48 12.51 -10.78
N ASP A 54 -8.14 11.71 -9.97
CA ASP A 54 -8.95 12.13 -8.82
C ASP A 54 -8.12 12.38 -7.55
N GLY A 55 -6.80 12.22 -7.60
CA GLY A 55 -5.90 12.39 -6.48
C GLY A 55 -5.82 11.23 -5.50
N PHE A 56 -6.57 10.14 -5.72
CA PHE A 56 -6.54 8.99 -4.85
C PHE A 56 -5.49 7.95 -5.27
N LYS A 57 -4.73 7.48 -4.31
CA LYS A 57 -3.90 6.30 -4.45
C LYS A 57 -4.75 5.03 -4.30
N PRO A 58 -4.30 3.87 -4.79
CA PRO A 58 -5.05 2.62 -4.65
C PRO A 58 -5.40 2.24 -3.20
N SER A 59 -4.57 2.60 -2.22
CA SER A 59 -4.85 2.38 -0.80
C SER A 59 -6.07 3.19 -0.31
N HIS A 60 -6.17 4.46 -0.72
CA HIS A 60 -7.31 5.31 -0.41
C HIS A 60 -8.60 4.74 -1.01
N ARG A 61 -8.55 4.29 -2.26
CA ARG A 61 -9.68 3.67 -2.94
C ARG A 61 -10.18 2.41 -2.22
N LYS A 62 -9.27 1.53 -1.83
CA LYS A 62 -9.62 0.31 -1.10
C LYS A 62 -10.31 0.62 0.21
N LEU A 63 -9.84 1.63 0.93
CA LEU A 63 -10.46 2.08 2.18
C LEU A 63 -11.87 2.62 1.94
N LEU A 64 -12.03 3.55 1.01
CA LEU A 64 -13.34 4.14 0.68
C LEU A 64 -14.32 3.10 0.13
N TYR A 65 -13.84 2.16 -0.69
CA TYR A 65 -14.64 1.05 -1.19
C TYR A 65 -15.12 0.14 -0.06
N THR A 66 -14.26 -0.15 0.93
CA THR A 66 -14.67 -0.92 2.12
C THR A 66 -15.76 -0.21 2.90
N MET A 67 -15.61 1.09 3.12
CA MET A 67 -16.62 1.90 3.80
C MET A 67 -17.95 1.92 3.02
N TYR A 68 -17.89 2.01 1.71
CA TYR A 68 -19.06 1.90 0.84
C TYR A 68 -19.73 0.55 0.97
N LYS A 69 -18.96 -0.55 0.91
CA LYS A 69 -19.48 -1.92 1.05
C LYS A 69 -20.11 -2.17 2.42
N MET A 70 -19.62 -1.51 3.46
CA MET A 70 -20.20 -1.55 4.80
C MET A 70 -21.44 -0.64 4.96
N ASN A 71 -21.90 -0.01 3.87
CA ASN A 71 -23.05 0.89 3.84
C ASN A 71 -22.95 2.07 4.83
N LEU A 72 -21.74 2.62 4.99
CA LEU A 72 -21.51 3.74 5.92
C LEU A 72 -21.89 5.11 5.34
N LEU A 73 -22.28 5.21 4.07
CA LEU A 73 -22.74 6.45 3.45
C LEU A 73 -24.06 6.93 4.03
N SER A 74 -24.98 6.02 4.29
CA SER A 74 -26.33 6.31 4.83
C SER A 74 -26.57 5.64 6.18
N GLY A 75 -25.63 4.80 6.62
CA GLY A 75 -25.71 4.04 7.86
C GLY A 75 -25.16 4.77 9.09
N GLY A 76 -25.29 4.14 10.23
CA GLY A 76 -24.72 4.62 11.49
C GLY A 76 -23.19 4.54 11.53
N ARG A 77 -22.59 5.36 12.39
CA ARG A 77 -21.13 5.34 12.59
C ARG A 77 -20.67 4.01 13.16
N THR A 78 -19.54 3.53 12.65
CA THR A 78 -18.91 2.28 13.08
C THR A 78 -17.53 2.56 13.68
N LYS A 79 -17.07 1.69 14.57
CA LYS A 79 -15.74 1.80 15.17
C LYS A 79 -14.65 1.73 14.07
N SER A 80 -13.67 2.61 14.14
CA SER A 80 -12.55 2.67 13.19
C SER A 80 -11.80 1.34 13.08
N ALA A 81 -11.62 0.62 14.19
CA ALA A 81 -11.01 -0.70 14.20
C ALA A 81 -11.73 -1.72 13.31
N ASN A 82 -13.06 -1.67 13.25
CA ASN A 82 -13.83 -2.55 12.37
C ASN A 82 -13.60 -2.21 10.89
N ILE A 83 -13.55 -0.92 10.55
CA ILE A 83 -13.26 -0.48 9.18
C ILE A 83 -11.85 -0.92 8.77
N VAL A 84 -10.86 -0.72 9.64
CA VAL A 84 -9.48 -1.15 9.40
C VAL A 84 -9.42 -2.67 9.19
N GLY A 85 -10.03 -3.46 10.07
CA GLY A 85 -10.06 -4.92 9.95
C GLY A 85 -10.72 -5.41 8.65
N GLN A 86 -11.80 -4.79 8.21
CA GLN A 86 -12.43 -5.13 6.93
C GLN A 86 -11.56 -4.71 5.72
N THR A 87 -10.87 -3.57 5.84
CA THR A 87 -9.98 -3.09 4.78
C THR A 87 -8.76 -3.99 4.62
N MET A 88 -8.25 -4.61 5.70
CA MET A 88 -7.14 -5.54 5.64
C MET A 88 -7.42 -6.77 4.75
N ARG A 89 -8.67 -7.15 4.56
CA ARG A 89 -9.04 -8.22 3.62
C ARG A 89 -8.76 -7.87 2.16
N LEU A 90 -8.81 -6.59 1.80
CA LEU A 90 -8.54 -6.08 0.46
C LEU A 90 -7.09 -5.56 0.32
N ASN A 91 -6.51 -5.15 1.42
CA ASN A 91 -5.19 -4.57 1.47
C ASN A 91 -4.39 -5.23 2.60
N PRO A 92 -3.68 -6.34 2.32
CA PRO A 92 -2.96 -7.11 3.32
C PRO A 92 -1.68 -6.41 3.78
N HIS A 93 -1.81 -5.17 4.24
CA HIS A 93 -0.76 -4.38 4.86
C HIS A 93 -1.08 -4.16 6.33
N GLY A 94 -0.11 -3.67 7.09
CA GLY A 94 -0.29 -3.39 8.50
C GLY A 94 -1.47 -2.45 8.79
N ASP A 95 -2.20 -2.73 9.83
CA ASP A 95 -3.35 -1.99 10.33
C ASP A 95 -3.04 -0.51 10.62
N ALA A 96 -1.84 -0.23 11.15
CA ALA A 96 -1.38 1.13 11.41
C ALA A 96 -1.36 2.00 10.14
N ALA A 97 -0.90 1.46 9.01
CA ALA A 97 -0.87 2.20 7.75
C ALA A 97 -2.28 2.51 7.22
N ILE A 98 -3.21 1.57 7.38
CA ILE A 98 -4.61 1.77 6.99
C ILE A 98 -5.27 2.81 7.89
N TYR A 99 -5.03 2.73 9.19
CA TYR A 99 -5.55 3.70 10.15
C TYR A 99 -5.01 5.11 9.90
N GLU A 100 -3.72 5.27 9.68
CA GLU A 100 -3.12 6.56 9.33
C GLU A 100 -3.72 7.14 8.03
N THR A 101 -3.96 6.29 7.05
CA THR A 101 -4.63 6.68 5.80
C THR A 101 -6.05 7.21 6.08
N MET A 102 -6.81 6.51 6.93
CA MET A 102 -8.15 6.92 7.33
C MET A 102 -8.13 8.27 8.07
N VAL A 103 -7.18 8.46 8.98
CA VAL A 103 -6.99 9.71 9.70
C VAL A 103 -6.69 10.87 8.75
N ARG A 104 -5.84 10.65 7.75
CA ARG A 104 -5.54 11.67 6.73
C ARG A 104 -6.74 12.06 5.87
N LEU A 105 -7.68 11.17 5.67
CA LEU A 105 -8.92 11.44 4.94
C LEU A 105 -10.01 12.08 5.81
N SER A 106 -9.78 12.21 7.12
CA SER A 106 -10.71 12.81 8.07
C SER A 106 -10.52 14.32 8.18
N LYS A 107 -11.49 14.97 8.84
CA LYS A 107 -11.47 16.42 9.09
C LYS A 107 -10.27 16.81 9.98
N GLY A 108 -9.58 17.87 9.60
CA GLY A 108 -8.49 18.45 10.38
C GLY A 108 -7.08 18.15 9.88
N TYR A 109 -6.92 17.30 8.86
CA TYR A 109 -5.67 17.12 8.18
C TYR A 109 -5.56 18.05 6.97
N GLY A 110 -4.59 18.95 7.02
CA GLY A 110 -4.49 20.19 6.27
C GLY A 110 -4.41 20.15 4.75
N ALA A 111 -4.44 18.99 4.12
CA ALA A 111 -4.39 18.88 2.66
C ALA A 111 -5.78 18.77 2.02
N LEU A 112 -6.82 18.51 2.80
CA LEU A 112 -8.17 18.30 2.28
C LEU A 112 -9.07 19.48 2.58
N LEU A 113 -9.60 20.10 1.53
CA LEU A 113 -10.62 21.14 1.65
C LEU A 113 -11.95 20.56 2.19
N THR A 114 -12.27 19.34 1.74
CA THR A 114 -13.45 18.62 2.19
C THR A 114 -13.03 17.25 2.73
N PRO A 115 -13.44 16.87 3.95
CA PRO A 115 -13.14 15.56 4.50
C PRO A 115 -13.96 14.48 3.80
N PHE A 116 -13.33 13.36 3.46
CA PHE A 116 -14.01 12.18 2.91
C PHE A 116 -14.51 11.24 4.01
N VAL A 117 -13.92 11.32 5.20
CA VAL A 117 -14.29 10.52 6.36
C VAL A 117 -14.83 11.43 7.44
N ASP A 118 -16.11 11.22 7.83
CA ASP A 118 -16.68 11.91 8.97
C ASP A 118 -16.23 11.22 10.26
N SER A 119 -15.35 11.89 10.98
CA SER A 119 -14.72 11.38 12.19
C SER A 119 -15.38 11.96 13.44
N LYS A 120 -15.63 11.09 14.44
CA LYS A 120 -16.00 11.48 15.79
C LYS A 120 -15.00 10.89 16.78
N GLY A 121 -14.35 11.74 17.55
CA GLY A 121 -13.29 11.34 18.48
C GLY A 121 -11.97 12.06 18.19
N ASN A 122 -10.91 11.63 18.86
CA ASN A 122 -9.57 12.21 18.70
C ASN A 122 -8.83 11.55 17.53
N PHE A 123 -8.87 12.18 16.36
CA PHE A 123 -8.13 11.80 15.17
C PHE A 123 -6.84 12.61 14.96
N GLY A 124 -6.42 13.37 15.98
CA GLY A 124 -5.30 14.29 15.87
C GLY A 124 -5.66 15.59 15.16
N ARG A 125 -4.68 16.50 15.08
CA ARG A 125 -4.78 17.81 14.42
C ARG A 125 -3.51 18.06 13.63
N VAL A 126 -3.53 19.04 12.74
CA VAL A 126 -2.37 19.41 11.89
C VAL A 126 -1.13 19.73 12.74
N PHE A 127 -1.30 20.37 13.88
CA PHE A 127 -0.23 20.78 14.78
C PHE A 127 0.03 19.82 15.94
N SER A 128 -0.83 18.84 16.17
CA SER A 128 -0.65 17.80 17.20
C SER A 128 -1.09 16.46 16.63
N ARG A 129 -0.15 15.52 16.58
CA ARG A 129 -0.41 14.15 16.11
C ARG A 129 -0.97 13.24 17.21
N ASP A 130 -1.48 13.81 18.29
CA ASP A 130 -2.11 13.06 19.38
C ASP A 130 -3.43 12.42 18.93
N MET A 131 -3.32 11.38 18.12
CA MET A 131 -4.45 10.54 17.76
C MET A 131 -4.52 9.35 18.71
N SER A 132 -5.74 8.96 19.08
CA SER A 132 -5.95 7.78 19.92
C SER A 132 -5.45 6.53 19.20
N CYS A 133 -4.60 5.75 19.87
CA CYS A 133 -4.07 4.51 19.35
C CYS A 133 -5.09 3.38 19.52
N LEU A 134 -5.75 2.99 18.43
CA LEU A 134 -6.76 1.93 18.44
C LEU A 134 -6.21 0.53 18.76
N LEU A 135 -4.90 0.35 18.67
CA LEU A 135 -4.29 -0.97 18.69
C LEU A 135 -3.70 -1.35 20.04
N TYR A 136 -3.35 -0.38 20.87
CA TYR A 136 -2.64 -0.61 22.12
C TYR A 136 -3.46 -0.36 23.38
N THR A 137 -4.59 0.29 23.26
CA THR A 137 -5.52 0.46 24.36
C THR A 137 -6.78 -0.32 24.07
N SER A 138 -7.07 -1.32 24.92
CA SER A 138 -8.43 -1.82 25.06
C SER A 138 -9.34 -0.59 25.15
N PRO A 139 -10.41 -0.49 24.31
CA PRO A 139 -11.23 0.71 24.29
C PRO A 139 -11.84 0.91 25.68
N SER A 140 -11.27 1.83 26.44
CA SER A 140 -11.91 2.34 27.63
C SER A 140 -13.19 3.03 27.17
N PRO A 141 -14.34 2.80 27.80
CA PRO A 141 -15.58 3.51 27.47
C PRO A 141 -15.45 5.03 27.56
N ARG A 142 -14.38 5.54 28.15
CA ARG A 142 -14.07 6.97 28.27
C ARG A 142 -13.39 7.57 27.04
N ASP A 143 -12.75 6.74 26.19
CA ASP A 143 -12.07 7.21 24.98
C ASP A 143 -13.00 7.30 23.77
N CYS A 144 -14.27 6.98 23.94
CA CYS A 144 -15.32 7.04 22.92
C CYS A 144 -16.31 8.20 23.13
N SER A 145 -16.03 9.13 24.05
CA SER A 145 -16.88 10.30 24.31
C SER A 145 -16.38 11.57 23.66
#